data_45059363ecbb241478a48c3e099df558
#
_entry.id   45059363ecbb241478a48c3e099df558
#
_cell.length_a   1.000
_cell.length_b   1.000
_cell.length_c   1.000
_cell.angle_alpha   90.00
_cell.angle_beta   90.00
_cell.angle_gamma   90.00
#
_symmetry.space_group_name_H-M   'P 1'
#
loop_
_entity.id
_entity.type
_entity.pdbx_description
1 polymer ?
#
loop_
_entity_poly.entity_id
_entity_poly.type
_entity_poly.pdbx_seq_one_letter_code
_entity_poly.pdbx_strand_id
1 'polypeptide(L)'
;MPYIRGVKLDDPPTKYRAERIISLLRKLVPDTVNKPEFLDEDLAISIYYALFLPFPILKEPERKDTKEIMKYTLISALLSSNNLKSVKQYTIADSTTSTVVSAVLLETITEELQKAAQPHGGDMNSKQKSDTQFGQSKNTDLSNTVDKALESIKDVAKQAKEITNLTMKFAAGNASMLSLDDVIQDVINLSKNTNVKAILEVLKLIEETDTYIRVKKIPSPRGELEGYELGNDVEKIVPSELALPKELFLIKYAEKDLLLYRKVVSRDYGKFYILLDKSGSMMGLKIIWAKAVALALAQRAVRERREFYVRFFDSIPYPPIHISRRIHGRDVIKLLEYLARIRANGGTDITRAILTAVDDIVSTTPKSRISDIILITDGEDRVAVDMVKKGLARANARLHTVMIHGNNPDLRAISESYMVATKLDKQEALKVVMLGQGGSTP
;
A
#
# COMPACT_ATOMS: atom_id res chain seq x y z
N MET A 1 17.23 27.92 -15.81
CA MET A 1 16.05 27.49 -16.59
C MET A 1 16.05 25.98 -16.76
N PRO A 2 14.88 25.30 -16.72
CA PRO A 2 14.81 23.85 -16.90
C PRO A 2 15.36 23.40 -18.27
N TYR A 3 16.01 22.22 -18.28
CA TYR A 3 16.69 21.68 -19.47
C TYR A 3 15.79 20.77 -20.33
N ILE A 4 14.51 20.67 -20.01
CA ILE A 4 13.53 19.93 -20.80
C ILE A 4 12.65 20.91 -21.58
N ARG A 5 12.52 20.67 -22.89
CA ARG A 5 11.75 21.55 -23.77
C ARG A 5 10.27 21.58 -23.36
N GLY A 6 9.70 22.79 -23.30
CA GLY A 6 8.30 23.01 -22.90
C GLY A 6 8.07 23.16 -21.40
N VAL A 7 9.08 22.94 -20.56
CA VAL A 7 8.98 23.11 -19.11
C VAL A 7 9.41 24.53 -18.73
N LYS A 8 8.57 25.22 -17.94
CA LYS A 8 8.85 26.56 -17.43
C LYS A 8 8.72 26.57 -15.90
N LEU A 9 9.71 27.12 -15.21
CA LEU A 9 9.68 27.21 -13.74
C LEU A 9 8.62 28.21 -13.24
N ASP A 10 8.22 29.17 -14.08
CA ASP A 10 7.19 30.18 -13.74
C ASP A 10 5.78 29.59 -13.62
N ASP A 11 5.55 28.39 -14.16
CA ASP A 11 4.27 27.71 -14.01
C ASP A 11 4.06 27.24 -12.54
N PRO A 12 2.96 27.64 -11.87
CA PRO A 12 2.76 27.34 -10.46
C PRO A 12 2.89 25.84 -10.08
N PRO A 13 2.32 24.88 -10.87
CA PRO A 13 2.50 23.46 -10.58
C PRO A 13 3.95 22.98 -10.70
N THR A 14 4.69 23.53 -11.67
CA THR A 14 6.10 23.20 -11.90
C THR A 14 6.98 23.71 -10.78
N LYS A 15 6.78 24.96 -10.36
CA LYS A 15 7.46 25.58 -9.23
C LYS A 15 7.22 24.84 -7.93
N TYR A 16 5.96 24.53 -7.61
CA TYR A 16 5.58 23.75 -6.44
C TYR A 16 6.34 22.41 -6.38
N ARG A 17 6.41 21.70 -7.50
CA ARG A 17 7.12 20.41 -7.57
C ARG A 17 8.62 20.56 -7.38
N ALA A 18 9.24 21.58 -8.00
CA ALA A 18 10.65 21.86 -7.82
C ALA A 18 10.99 22.12 -6.35
N GLU A 19 10.27 23.04 -5.71
CA GLU A 19 10.41 23.35 -4.29
C GLU A 19 10.21 22.12 -3.41
N ARG A 20 9.23 21.28 -3.75
CA ARG A 20 8.94 20.03 -3.03
C ARG A 20 10.08 19.04 -3.10
N ILE A 21 10.64 18.79 -4.29
CA ILE A 21 11.78 17.88 -4.48
C ILE A 21 12.99 18.38 -3.72
N ILE A 22 13.29 19.67 -3.77
CA ILE A 22 14.41 20.26 -3.03
C ILE A 22 14.19 20.16 -1.51
N SER A 23 12.95 20.38 -1.04
CA SER A 23 12.61 20.19 0.38
C SER A 23 12.83 18.75 0.84
N LEU A 24 12.46 17.78 0.00
CA LEU A 24 12.69 16.34 0.27
C LEU A 24 14.18 16.03 0.28
N LEU A 25 14.95 16.53 -0.69
CA LEU A 25 16.39 16.35 -0.74
C LEU A 25 17.10 16.91 0.51
N ARG A 26 16.66 18.08 1.00
CA ARG A 26 17.19 18.65 2.26
C ARG A 26 16.97 17.73 3.47
N LYS A 27 15.88 16.98 3.50
CA LYS A 27 15.58 16.03 4.58
C LYS A 27 16.31 14.69 4.42
N LEU A 28 16.61 14.28 3.20
CA LEU A 28 17.30 13.04 2.89
C LEU A 28 18.80 13.14 3.09
N VAL A 29 19.39 14.28 2.66
CA VAL A 29 20.83 14.52 2.76
C VAL A 29 21.13 15.28 4.04
N PRO A 30 21.93 14.70 4.99
CA PRO A 30 22.30 15.36 6.23
C PRO A 30 22.97 16.73 6.00
N ASP A 31 22.81 17.66 6.95
CA ASP A 31 23.41 19.00 6.85
C ASP A 31 24.95 19.01 6.92
N THR A 32 25.53 17.92 7.43
CA THR A 32 26.99 17.68 7.44
C THR A 32 27.57 17.44 6.05
N VAL A 33 26.71 17.18 5.07
CA VAL A 33 27.07 16.86 3.69
C VAL A 33 27.14 18.13 2.87
N ASN A 34 28.30 18.44 2.29
CA ASN A 34 28.48 19.61 1.44
C ASN A 34 27.70 19.43 0.14
N LYS A 35 26.54 20.10 0.03
CA LYS A 35 25.67 20.00 -1.14
C LYS A 35 26.29 20.77 -2.30
N PRO A 36 26.47 20.15 -3.48
CA PRO A 36 26.97 20.86 -4.64
C PRO A 36 26.05 22.05 -5.00
N GLU A 37 26.62 23.21 -5.25
CA GLU A 37 25.89 24.45 -5.55
C GLU A 37 24.99 24.35 -6.82
N PHE A 38 25.23 23.38 -7.69
CA PHE A 38 24.43 23.18 -8.91
C PHE A 38 23.13 22.39 -8.66
N LEU A 39 22.90 21.88 -7.45
CA LEU A 39 21.65 21.20 -7.06
C LEU A 39 20.57 22.23 -6.72
N ASP A 40 19.96 22.79 -7.72
CA ASP A 40 18.91 23.80 -7.61
C ASP A 40 17.56 23.29 -8.16
N GLU A 41 16.57 24.18 -8.13
CA GLU A 41 15.20 23.91 -8.60
C GLU A 41 15.15 23.56 -10.09
N ASP A 42 15.99 24.21 -10.91
CA ASP A 42 16.06 23.96 -12.36
C ASP A 42 16.51 22.53 -12.66
N LEU A 43 17.51 22.02 -11.94
CA LEU A 43 17.98 20.66 -12.08
C LEU A 43 16.93 19.67 -11.55
N ALA A 44 16.38 19.92 -10.36
CA ALA A 44 15.39 19.06 -9.74
C ALA A 44 14.16 18.84 -10.63
N ILE A 45 13.64 19.93 -11.20
CA ILE A 45 12.47 19.84 -12.08
C ILE A 45 12.82 19.22 -13.44
N SER A 46 14.03 19.41 -13.93
CA SER A 46 14.48 18.77 -15.18
C SER A 46 14.57 17.25 -15.01
N ILE A 47 15.10 16.77 -13.90
CA ILE A 47 15.11 15.34 -13.55
C ILE A 47 13.68 14.81 -13.42
N TYR A 48 12.79 15.53 -12.74
CA TYR A 48 11.39 15.14 -12.61
C TYR A 48 10.74 14.94 -13.98
N TYR A 49 10.85 15.89 -14.89
CA TYR A 49 10.24 15.78 -16.21
C TYR A 49 10.97 14.79 -17.14
N ALA A 50 12.27 14.56 -16.94
CA ALA A 50 12.99 13.47 -17.61
C ALA A 50 12.41 12.08 -17.26
N LEU A 51 11.95 11.91 -16.01
CA LEU A 51 11.32 10.68 -15.53
C LEU A 51 9.82 10.60 -15.85
N PHE A 52 9.10 11.73 -15.71
CA PHE A 52 7.65 11.80 -15.86
C PHE A 52 7.17 11.73 -17.31
N LEU A 53 7.85 12.45 -18.22
CA LEU A 53 7.46 12.52 -19.63
C LEU A 53 7.89 11.25 -20.37
N PRO A 54 7.05 10.71 -21.26
CA PRO A 54 7.41 9.56 -22.09
C PRO A 54 8.59 9.87 -23.01
N PHE A 55 8.62 11.06 -23.62
CA PHE A 55 9.64 11.50 -24.58
C PHE A 55 10.16 12.89 -24.21
N PRO A 56 11.04 13.03 -23.20
CA PRO A 56 11.63 14.30 -22.85
C PRO A 56 12.65 14.74 -23.91
N ILE A 57 12.55 15.98 -24.36
CA ILE A 57 13.47 16.57 -25.33
C ILE A 57 14.40 17.53 -24.60
N LEU A 58 15.71 17.32 -24.75
CA LEU A 58 16.73 18.18 -24.14
C LEU A 58 16.71 19.57 -24.78
N LYS A 59 16.86 20.61 -23.95
CA LYS A 59 17.01 22.01 -24.36
C LYS A 59 18.43 22.45 -24.04
N GLU A 60 19.12 23.08 -25.02
CA GLU A 60 20.45 23.63 -24.81
C GLU A 60 20.45 24.78 -23.79
N PRO A 61 21.52 24.94 -22.98
CA PRO A 61 21.62 26.00 -22.01
C PRO A 61 21.79 27.36 -22.71
N GLU A 62 21.08 28.38 -22.21
CA GLU A 62 21.17 29.75 -22.75
C GLU A 62 22.44 30.46 -22.29
N ARG A 63 23.00 30.06 -21.15
CA ARG A 63 24.26 30.55 -20.58
C ARG A 63 25.30 29.44 -20.56
N LYS A 64 26.56 29.77 -20.84
CA LYS A 64 27.66 28.80 -20.83
C LYS A 64 28.52 28.89 -19.56
N ASP A 65 27.87 29.12 -18.41
CA ASP A 65 28.57 29.11 -17.13
C ASP A 65 28.89 27.64 -16.74
N THR A 66 29.98 27.45 -16.00
CA THR A 66 30.43 26.11 -15.60
C THR A 66 29.34 25.30 -14.87
N LYS A 67 28.54 25.99 -14.02
CA LYS A 67 27.40 25.35 -13.31
C LYS A 67 26.31 24.87 -14.27
N GLU A 68 25.96 25.69 -15.25
CA GLU A 68 24.94 25.40 -16.26
C GLU A 68 25.37 24.22 -17.18
N ILE A 69 26.67 24.22 -17.54
CA ILE A 69 27.26 23.13 -18.33
C ILE A 69 27.21 21.82 -17.55
N MET A 70 27.52 21.82 -16.25
CA MET A 70 27.45 20.61 -15.40
C MET A 70 26.03 20.06 -15.29
N LYS A 71 25.05 20.93 -15.07
CA LYS A 71 23.61 20.52 -15.03
C LYS A 71 23.17 19.92 -16.37
N TYR A 72 23.50 20.60 -17.48
CA TYR A 72 23.20 20.12 -18.83
C TYR A 72 23.83 18.77 -19.11
N THR A 73 25.11 18.59 -18.79
CA THR A 73 25.83 17.32 -18.95
C THR A 73 25.18 16.21 -18.14
N LEU A 74 24.75 16.51 -16.90
CA LEU A 74 24.09 15.53 -16.04
C LEU A 74 22.73 15.09 -16.63
N ILE A 75 21.91 16.03 -17.09
CA ILE A 75 20.62 15.70 -17.73
C ILE A 75 20.84 14.99 -19.06
N SER A 76 21.85 15.37 -19.85
CA SER A 76 22.21 14.69 -21.09
C SER A 76 22.65 13.25 -20.82
N ALA A 77 23.50 13.01 -19.82
CA ALA A 77 23.91 11.69 -19.38
C ALA A 77 22.71 10.85 -18.90
N LEU A 78 21.81 11.46 -18.13
CA LEU A 78 20.57 10.81 -17.66
C LEU A 78 19.72 10.33 -18.86
N LEU A 79 19.48 11.20 -19.85
CA LEU A 79 18.65 10.88 -21.00
C LEU A 79 19.29 9.87 -21.94
N SER A 80 20.61 9.81 -21.98
CA SER A 80 21.38 8.88 -22.82
C SER A 80 21.57 7.51 -22.18
N SER A 81 21.32 7.39 -20.86
CA SER A 81 21.52 6.16 -20.10
C SER A 81 20.53 5.06 -20.52
N ASN A 82 21.04 3.85 -20.76
CA ASN A 82 20.20 2.67 -20.99
C ASN A 82 19.39 2.28 -19.74
N ASN A 83 19.90 2.56 -18.54
CA ASN A 83 19.26 2.26 -17.27
C ASN A 83 18.03 3.12 -17.02
N LEU A 84 17.93 4.31 -17.66
CA LEU A 84 16.77 5.17 -17.54
C LEU A 84 15.48 4.47 -17.97
N LYS A 85 15.50 3.65 -19.02
CA LYS A 85 14.33 2.90 -19.49
C LYS A 85 13.76 1.98 -18.41
N SER A 86 14.63 1.34 -17.63
CA SER A 86 14.24 0.44 -16.55
C SER A 86 13.60 1.14 -15.36
N VAL A 87 13.90 2.43 -15.14
CA VAL A 87 13.28 3.27 -14.12
C VAL A 87 12.00 3.92 -14.65
N LYS A 88 12.03 4.40 -15.91
CA LYS A 88 10.88 5.07 -16.55
C LYS A 88 9.62 4.22 -16.61
N GLN A 89 9.72 2.90 -16.73
CA GLN A 89 8.55 2.02 -16.72
C GLN A 89 7.68 2.17 -15.46
N TYR A 90 8.25 2.69 -14.37
CA TYR A 90 7.53 2.93 -13.12
C TYR A 90 7.10 4.39 -12.92
N THR A 91 7.74 5.34 -13.62
CA THR A 91 7.56 6.79 -13.37
C THR A 91 6.72 7.50 -14.42
N ILE A 92 6.64 7.00 -15.66
CA ILE A 92 5.87 7.67 -16.74
C ILE A 92 4.44 7.96 -16.29
N ALA A 93 4.03 9.23 -16.44
CA ALA A 93 2.70 9.74 -16.12
C ALA A 93 2.27 9.55 -14.65
N ASP A 94 3.19 9.20 -13.75
CA ASP A 94 2.95 9.07 -12.31
C ASP A 94 3.70 10.16 -11.55
N SER A 95 2.95 11.18 -11.14
CA SER A 95 3.51 12.33 -10.44
C SER A 95 4.16 11.99 -9.11
N THR A 96 3.53 11.13 -8.30
CA THR A 96 4.02 10.76 -6.97
C THR A 96 5.29 9.94 -7.09
N THR A 97 5.27 8.88 -7.90
CA THR A 97 6.45 8.03 -8.12
C THR A 97 7.60 8.83 -8.73
N SER A 98 7.33 9.72 -9.71
CA SER A 98 8.36 10.58 -10.31
C SER A 98 8.98 11.53 -9.29
N THR A 99 8.19 12.10 -8.37
CA THR A 99 8.70 12.98 -7.30
C THR A 99 9.60 12.21 -6.32
N VAL A 100 9.15 11.03 -5.88
CA VAL A 100 9.94 10.14 -5.01
C VAL A 100 11.26 9.77 -5.65
N VAL A 101 11.21 9.29 -6.89
CA VAL A 101 12.40 8.82 -7.61
C VAL A 101 13.35 9.98 -7.91
N SER A 102 12.85 11.17 -8.23
CA SER A 102 13.67 12.35 -8.45
C SER A 102 14.44 12.76 -7.19
N ALA A 103 13.78 12.76 -6.04
CA ALA A 103 14.42 13.11 -4.76
C ALA A 103 15.50 12.09 -4.38
N VAL A 104 15.21 10.78 -4.53
CA VAL A 104 16.19 9.72 -4.23
C VAL A 104 17.33 9.70 -5.24
N LEU A 105 17.06 9.97 -6.52
CA LEU A 105 18.12 10.07 -7.54
C LEU A 105 19.08 11.20 -7.23
N LEU A 106 18.56 12.37 -6.86
CA LEU A 106 19.39 13.53 -6.46
C LEU A 106 20.22 13.22 -5.20
N GLU A 107 19.63 12.54 -4.22
CA GLU A 107 20.35 12.06 -3.02
C GLU A 107 21.51 11.15 -3.43
N THR A 108 21.24 10.11 -4.22
CA THR A 108 22.25 9.14 -4.66
C THR A 108 23.36 9.80 -5.49
N ILE A 109 23.01 10.70 -6.41
CA ILE A 109 24.01 11.48 -7.20
C ILE A 109 24.87 12.30 -6.25
N THR A 110 24.29 12.94 -5.23
CA THR A 110 25.04 13.73 -4.25
C THR A 110 26.05 12.88 -3.50
N GLU A 111 25.64 11.69 -3.05
CA GLU A 111 26.51 10.74 -2.33
C GLU A 111 27.64 10.22 -3.22
N GLU A 112 27.36 9.84 -4.47
CA GLU A 112 28.36 9.34 -5.39
C GLU A 112 29.40 10.42 -5.78
N LEU A 113 28.96 11.67 -5.98
CA LEU A 113 29.86 12.79 -6.24
C LEU A 113 30.77 13.07 -5.04
N GLN A 114 30.31 12.89 -3.81
CA GLN A 114 31.14 13.06 -2.63
C GLN A 114 32.15 11.92 -2.46
N LYS A 115 31.77 10.69 -2.73
CA LYS A 115 32.71 9.54 -2.73
C LYS A 115 33.82 9.78 -3.75
N ALA A 116 33.48 10.32 -4.92
CA ALA A 116 34.46 10.67 -5.95
C ALA A 116 35.38 11.86 -5.58
N ALA A 117 34.90 12.76 -4.70
CA ALA A 117 35.66 13.93 -4.24
C ALA A 117 36.61 13.62 -3.06
N GLN A 118 36.46 12.48 -2.36
CA GLN A 118 37.41 12.08 -1.32
C GLN A 118 38.67 11.51 -1.96
N PRO A 119 39.87 12.11 -1.69
CA PRO A 119 41.11 11.61 -2.25
C PRO A 119 41.37 10.21 -1.66
N HIS A 120 41.46 9.20 -2.53
CA HIS A 120 42.10 7.93 -2.16
C HIS A 120 43.54 8.25 -1.73
N GLY A 121 43.84 8.03 -0.45
CA GLY A 121 45.19 8.16 0.08
C GLY A 121 46.09 7.12 -0.61
N GLY A 122 46.96 7.58 -1.48
CA GLY A 122 48.01 6.78 -2.13
C GLY A 122 48.46 7.40 -3.44
N ASP A 123 49.70 7.94 -3.40
CA ASP A 123 50.55 8.43 -4.49
C ASP A 123 50.40 9.90 -4.94
N MET A 124 51.15 10.75 -4.24
CA MET A 124 51.77 11.95 -4.80
C MET A 124 52.85 11.54 -5.82
N ASN A 125 52.54 11.58 -7.10
CA ASN A 125 53.50 11.94 -8.18
C ASN A 125 52.84 11.79 -9.55
N SER A 126 52.30 12.89 -10.06
CA SER A 126 52.40 13.23 -11.49
C SER A 126 51.89 14.65 -11.75
N LYS A 127 52.86 15.55 -11.82
CA LYS A 127 52.67 16.90 -12.35
C LYS A 127 52.47 16.82 -13.88
N GLN A 128 51.60 17.72 -14.33
CA GLN A 128 51.45 18.21 -15.71
C GLN A 128 50.96 17.25 -16.80
N LYS A 129 49.67 17.36 -17.13
CA LYS A 129 49.21 17.22 -18.53
C LYS A 129 48.01 18.16 -18.78
N SER A 130 48.24 19.08 -19.72
CA SER A 130 47.40 19.90 -20.58
C SER A 130 45.87 19.95 -20.43
N ASP A 131 45.34 21.19 -20.41
CA ASP A 131 43.96 21.64 -20.23
C ASP A 131 42.89 21.07 -21.18
N THR A 132 43.26 20.41 -22.25
CA THR A 132 42.31 19.82 -23.24
C THR A 132 41.84 18.43 -22.94
N GLN A 133 42.48 17.63 -22.05
CA GLN A 133 42.03 16.32 -21.58
C GLN A 133 41.10 16.38 -20.36
N PHE A 134 41.01 17.54 -19.71
CA PHE A 134 40.26 17.75 -18.48
C PHE A 134 38.72 17.73 -18.69
N GLY A 135 38.22 18.04 -19.88
CA GLY A 135 36.80 18.06 -20.21
C GLY A 135 36.19 16.66 -20.51
N GLN A 136 36.96 15.78 -21.13
CA GLN A 136 36.47 14.44 -21.50
C GLN A 136 36.47 13.48 -20.33
N SER A 137 37.46 13.54 -19.42
CA SER A 137 37.48 12.65 -18.24
C SER A 137 36.33 12.96 -17.27
N LYS A 138 36.01 14.24 -17.02
CA LYS A 138 34.89 14.64 -16.17
C LYS A 138 33.51 14.25 -16.73
N ASN A 139 33.35 14.28 -18.04
CA ASN A 139 32.09 13.85 -18.67
C ASN A 139 31.87 12.34 -18.57
N THR A 140 32.93 11.55 -18.69
CA THR A 140 32.88 10.08 -18.54
C THR A 140 32.60 9.70 -17.09
N ASP A 141 33.19 10.42 -16.12
CA ASP A 141 32.95 10.20 -14.69
C ASP A 141 31.51 10.52 -14.28
N LEU A 142 30.92 11.62 -14.80
CA LEU A 142 29.53 11.98 -14.56
C LEU A 142 28.54 10.99 -15.17
N SER A 143 28.80 10.49 -16.38
CA SER A 143 27.98 9.47 -17.01
C SER A 143 27.96 8.15 -16.20
N ASN A 144 29.14 7.71 -15.76
CA ASN A 144 29.27 6.52 -14.91
C ASN A 144 28.56 6.70 -13.55
N THR A 145 28.63 7.90 -12.97
CA THR A 145 27.93 8.22 -11.71
C THR A 145 26.41 8.15 -11.90
N VAL A 146 25.88 8.71 -12.98
CA VAL A 146 24.45 8.66 -13.29
C VAL A 146 23.97 7.23 -13.55
N ASP A 147 24.76 6.42 -14.28
CA ASP A 147 24.40 5.04 -14.55
C ASP A 147 24.35 4.19 -13.28
N LYS A 148 25.33 4.34 -12.38
CA LYS A 148 25.33 3.67 -11.06
C LYS A 148 24.16 4.13 -10.21
N ALA A 149 23.87 5.44 -10.18
CA ALA A 149 22.74 5.97 -9.44
C ALA A 149 21.41 5.41 -9.97
N LEU A 150 21.21 5.35 -11.30
CA LEU A 150 20.00 4.76 -11.90
C LEU A 150 19.85 3.29 -11.59
N GLU A 151 20.94 2.52 -11.57
CA GLU A 151 20.90 1.11 -11.22
C GLU A 151 20.47 0.90 -9.75
N SER A 152 21.04 1.69 -8.84
CA SER A 152 20.74 1.60 -7.41
C SER A 152 19.30 1.98 -7.05
N ILE A 153 18.69 2.94 -7.77
CA ILE A 153 17.33 3.40 -7.49
C ILE A 153 16.23 2.59 -8.18
N LYS A 154 16.56 1.65 -9.06
CA LYS A 154 15.58 0.85 -9.80
C LYS A 154 14.61 0.12 -8.86
N ASP A 155 15.13 -0.51 -7.82
CA ASP A 155 14.32 -1.21 -6.81
C ASP A 155 13.43 -0.23 -6.02
N VAL A 156 13.96 0.94 -5.68
CA VAL A 156 13.21 2.00 -4.99
C VAL A 156 12.06 2.51 -5.87
N ALA A 157 12.31 2.72 -7.17
CA ALA A 157 11.28 3.14 -8.12
C ALA A 157 10.15 2.11 -8.23
N LYS A 158 10.51 0.82 -8.31
CA LYS A 158 9.53 -0.28 -8.32
C LYS A 158 8.69 -0.29 -7.06
N GLN A 159 9.31 -0.23 -5.87
CA GLN A 159 8.61 -0.24 -4.59
C GLN A 159 7.73 1.00 -4.41
N ALA A 160 8.22 2.19 -4.75
CA ALA A 160 7.43 3.42 -4.70
C ALA A 160 6.16 3.30 -5.57
N LYS A 161 6.28 2.73 -6.78
CA LYS A 161 5.12 2.47 -7.66
C LYS A 161 4.15 1.47 -7.05
N GLU A 162 4.65 0.39 -6.44
CA GLU A 162 3.81 -0.63 -5.79
C GLU A 162 3.06 -0.04 -4.59
N ILE A 163 3.72 0.78 -3.76
CA ILE A 163 3.08 1.49 -2.63
C ILE A 163 2.01 2.45 -3.13
N THR A 164 2.31 3.23 -4.18
CA THR A 164 1.34 4.16 -4.79
C THR A 164 0.12 3.41 -5.34
N ASN A 165 0.34 2.32 -6.07
CA ASN A 165 -0.73 1.48 -6.61
C ASN A 165 -1.58 0.85 -5.50
N LEU A 166 -0.93 0.37 -4.43
CA LEU A 166 -1.62 -0.18 -3.27
C LEU A 166 -2.52 0.89 -2.63
N THR A 167 -2.00 2.09 -2.42
CA THR A 167 -2.77 3.21 -1.86
C THR A 167 -3.98 3.56 -2.74
N MET A 168 -3.81 3.56 -4.06
CA MET A 168 -4.91 3.77 -5.00
C MET A 168 -5.97 2.66 -4.93
N LYS A 169 -5.58 1.40 -4.77
CA LYS A 169 -6.51 0.27 -4.62
C LYS A 169 -7.35 0.39 -3.35
N PHE A 170 -6.76 0.82 -2.25
CA PHE A 170 -7.51 1.09 -1.01
C PHE A 170 -8.47 2.26 -1.15
N ALA A 171 -8.13 3.25 -1.95
CA ALA A 171 -8.96 4.44 -2.16
C ALA A 171 -9.96 4.31 -3.31
N ALA A 172 -10.07 3.13 -3.94
CA ALA A 172 -10.99 2.89 -5.06
C ALA A 172 -12.43 3.28 -4.67
N GLY A 173 -12.93 4.36 -5.27
CA GLY A 173 -14.22 5.00 -4.97
C GLY A 173 -14.16 6.37 -4.30
N ASN A 174 -13.01 6.82 -3.82
CA ASN A 174 -12.81 8.12 -3.16
C ASN A 174 -11.62 8.89 -3.77
N ALA A 175 -11.65 9.17 -5.05
CA ALA A 175 -10.56 9.80 -5.80
C ALA A 175 -10.08 11.17 -5.23
N SER A 176 -10.94 11.88 -4.50
CA SER A 176 -10.59 13.18 -3.90
C SER A 176 -9.76 13.11 -2.61
N MET A 177 -9.51 11.91 -2.07
CA MET A 177 -8.77 11.72 -0.81
C MET A 177 -7.31 11.30 -0.98
N LEU A 178 -6.79 11.30 -2.21
CA LEU A 178 -5.48 10.74 -2.57
C LEU A 178 -4.37 11.77 -2.69
N SER A 179 -4.38 12.83 -1.91
CA SER A 179 -3.17 13.66 -1.79
C SER A 179 -2.09 12.86 -1.03
N LEU A 180 -1.24 12.16 -1.77
CA LEU A 180 -0.03 11.52 -1.24
C LEU A 180 1.09 12.55 -1.02
N ASP A 181 0.89 13.81 -1.40
CA ASP A 181 1.90 14.84 -1.29
C ASP A 181 2.38 15.04 0.15
N ASP A 182 1.48 14.93 1.14
CA ASP A 182 1.83 15.07 2.56
C ASP A 182 2.66 13.91 3.10
N VAL A 183 2.58 12.73 2.46
CA VAL A 183 3.23 11.48 2.91
C VAL A 183 4.35 11.01 2.00
N ILE A 184 4.80 11.83 1.05
CA ILE A 184 5.87 11.45 0.11
C ILE A 184 7.15 11.03 0.86
N GLN A 185 7.49 11.69 1.97
CA GLN A 185 8.64 11.32 2.79
C GLN A 185 8.52 9.89 3.34
N ASP A 186 7.32 9.53 3.81
CA ASP A 186 7.06 8.20 4.35
C ASP A 186 7.10 7.15 3.23
N VAL A 187 6.61 7.48 2.03
CA VAL A 187 6.75 6.64 0.84
C VAL A 187 8.22 6.39 0.48
N ILE A 188 9.09 7.42 0.56
CA ILE A 188 10.53 7.26 0.35
C ILE A 188 11.11 6.30 1.37
N ASN A 189 10.83 6.50 2.66
CA ASN A 189 11.33 5.65 3.74
C ASN A 189 10.87 4.20 3.58
N LEU A 190 9.60 3.99 3.24
CA LEU A 190 9.05 2.66 2.99
C LEU A 190 9.63 2.00 1.75
N SER A 191 9.88 2.77 0.68
CA SER A 191 10.45 2.24 -0.56
C SER A 191 11.91 1.80 -0.44
N LYS A 192 12.61 2.27 0.59
CA LYS A 192 13.97 1.82 0.94
C LYS A 192 13.97 0.62 1.91
N ASN A 193 12.81 0.23 2.44
CA ASN A 193 12.70 -0.79 3.50
C ASN A 193 12.56 -2.20 2.91
N THR A 194 13.52 -3.08 3.19
CA THR A 194 13.54 -4.47 2.71
C THR A 194 12.36 -5.31 3.22
N ASN A 195 11.85 -5.04 4.43
CA ASN A 195 10.68 -5.74 4.96
C ASN A 195 9.41 -5.38 4.17
N VAL A 196 9.26 -4.12 3.76
CA VAL A 196 8.15 -3.68 2.90
C VAL A 196 8.22 -4.39 1.57
N LYS A 197 9.41 -4.48 0.96
CA LYS A 197 9.63 -5.21 -0.30
C LYS A 197 9.10 -6.64 -0.20
N ALA A 198 9.52 -7.37 0.83
CA ALA A 198 9.11 -8.76 1.02
C ALA A 198 7.59 -8.90 1.22
N ILE A 199 6.96 -8.00 1.99
CA ILE A 199 5.50 -8.00 2.20
C ILE A 199 4.76 -7.74 0.88
N LEU A 200 5.20 -6.75 0.09
CA LEU A 200 4.58 -6.39 -1.18
C LEU A 200 4.73 -7.48 -2.24
N GLU A 201 5.87 -8.18 -2.29
CA GLU A 201 6.08 -9.32 -3.18
C GLU A 201 5.10 -10.46 -2.90
N VAL A 202 4.91 -10.81 -1.61
CA VAL A 202 3.93 -11.83 -1.22
C VAL A 202 2.50 -11.35 -1.50
N LEU A 203 2.18 -10.08 -1.20
CA LEU A 203 0.87 -9.51 -1.47
C LEU A 203 0.53 -9.56 -2.97
N LYS A 204 1.48 -9.25 -3.83
CA LYS A 204 1.30 -9.30 -5.29
C LYS A 204 0.92 -10.71 -5.76
N LEU A 205 1.57 -11.74 -5.22
CA LEU A 205 1.22 -13.12 -5.51
C LEU A 205 -0.23 -13.45 -5.10
N ILE A 206 -0.71 -12.89 -3.99
CA ILE A 206 -2.10 -13.06 -3.53
C ILE A 206 -3.08 -12.34 -4.48
N GLU A 207 -2.77 -11.11 -4.90
CA GLU A 207 -3.64 -10.26 -5.73
C GLU A 207 -3.81 -10.71 -7.18
N GLU A 208 -2.85 -11.43 -7.75
CA GLU A 208 -2.92 -11.92 -9.13
C GLU A 208 -4.10 -12.86 -9.43
N THR A 209 -4.88 -13.24 -8.41
CA THR A 209 -6.15 -13.94 -8.57
C THR A 209 -7.28 -12.95 -8.32
N ASP A 210 -8.01 -12.62 -9.37
CA ASP A 210 -9.26 -11.86 -9.28
C ASP A 210 -10.32 -12.65 -8.49
N THR A 211 -10.23 -12.54 -7.18
CA THR A 211 -11.28 -13.06 -6.31
C THR A 211 -12.39 -12.02 -6.24
N TYR A 212 -13.42 -12.19 -7.05
CA TYR A 212 -14.67 -11.44 -6.92
C TYR A 212 -15.28 -11.72 -5.55
N ILE A 213 -14.98 -10.86 -4.59
CA ILE A 213 -15.64 -10.87 -3.28
C ILE A 213 -17.07 -10.39 -3.51
N ARG A 214 -18.00 -11.34 -3.67
CA ARG A 214 -19.44 -11.03 -3.72
C ARG A 214 -19.91 -10.77 -2.30
N VAL A 215 -20.19 -9.53 -1.98
CA VAL A 215 -20.93 -9.19 -0.75
C VAL A 215 -22.31 -9.84 -0.88
N LYS A 216 -22.64 -10.82 -0.02
CA LYS A 216 -23.97 -11.39 0.02
C LYS A 216 -24.97 -10.32 0.48
N LYS A 217 -25.75 -9.83 -0.46
CA LYS A 217 -26.86 -8.95 -0.19
C LYS A 217 -28.10 -9.80 0.11
N ILE A 218 -28.81 -9.47 1.17
CA ILE A 218 -30.00 -10.19 1.58
C ILE A 218 -31.22 -9.36 1.18
N PRO A 219 -32.21 -9.92 0.45
CA PRO A 219 -33.46 -9.21 0.18
C PRO A 219 -34.13 -8.81 1.49
N SER A 220 -34.50 -7.56 1.63
CA SER A 220 -35.17 -7.04 2.83
C SER A 220 -36.17 -5.94 2.44
N PRO A 221 -37.38 -5.92 3.01
CA PRO A 221 -38.38 -4.89 2.74
C PRO A 221 -37.91 -3.47 3.11
N ARG A 222 -36.99 -3.36 4.09
CA ARG A 222 -36.45 -2.08 4.59
C ARG A 222 -35.04 -1.75 4.05
N GLY A 223 -34.60 -2.45 3.00
CA GLY A 223 -33.25 -2.29 2.42
C GLY A 223 -33.14 -1.09 1.47
N GLU A 224 -31.91 -0.86 1.01
CA GLU A 224 -31.60 0.08 -0.07
C GLU A 224 -32.07 -0.47 -1.42
N LEU A 225 -32.51 0.41 -2.30
CA LEU A 225 -32.95 0.04 -3.65
C LEU A 225 -31.74 -0.42 -4.47
N GLU A 226 -31.74 -1.66 -4.94
CA GLU A 226 -30.67 -2.20 -5.78
C GLU A 226 -31.08 -2.40 -7.24
N GLY A 227 -32.37 -2.42 -7.53
CA GLY A 227 -32.89 -2.67 -8.86
C GLY A 227 -34.34 -3.12 -8.82
N TYR A 228 -34.72 -3.95 -9.77
CA TYR A 228 -36.07 -4.47 -9.92
C TYR A 228 -36.08 -5.99 -9.93
N GLU A 229 -37.18 -6.57 -9.50
CA GLU A 229 -37.47 -8.02 -9.58
C GLU A 229 -38.91 -8.22 -10.03
N LEU A 230 -39.24 -9.38 -10.56
CA LEU A 230 -40.63 -9.74 -10.91
C LEU A 230 -41.27 -10.51 -9.77
N GLY A 231 -42.54 -10.26 -9.48
CA GLY A 231 -43.25 -10.94 -8.39
C GLY A 231 -44.64 -10.39 -8.15
N ASN A 232 -45.20 -10.71 -6.97
CA ASN A 232 -46.53 -10.23 -6.57
C ASN A 232 -46.62 -9.61 -5.18
N ASP A 233 -45.44 -9.13 -4.64
CA ASP A 233 -45.40 -8.51 -3.34
C ASP A 233 -45.84 -7.02 -3.46
N VAL A 234 -47.10 -6.77 -3.01
CA VAL A 234 -47.79 -5.47 -3.15
C VAL A 234 -47.00 -4.33 -2.46
N GLU A 235 -46.27 -4.61 -1.38
CA GLU A 235 -45.48 -3.60 -0.64
C GLU A 235 -44.29 -3.07 -1.43
N LYS A 236 -43.87 -3.78 -2.47
CA LYS A 236 -42.68 -3.43 -3.28
C LYS A 236 -43.01 -3.00 -4.69
N ILE A 237 -44.27 -2.84 -5.03
CA ILE A 237 -44.70 -2.51 -6.40
C ILE A 237 -44.11 -1.15 -6.83
N VAL A 238 -43.60 -1.13 -8.05
CA VAL A 238 -43.17 0.12 -8.70
C VAL A 238 -44.42 0.94 -9.07
N PRO A 239 -44.44 2.26 -8.83
CA PRO A 239 -45.63 3.10 -9.13
C PRO A 239 -46.15 2.99 -10.56
N SER A 240 -45.32 2.68 -11.54
CA SER A 240 -45.74 2.47 -12.94
C SER A 240 -46.69 1.26 -13.10
N GLU A 241 -46.53 0.21 -12.29
CA GLU A 241 -47.42 -0.97 -12.32
C GLU A 241 -48.81 -0.65 -11.78
N LEU A 242 -48.91 0.32 -10.83
CA LEU A 242 -50.20 0.78 -10.31
C LEU A 242 -51.01 1.65 -11.30
N ALA A 243 -50.36 2.16 -12.34
CA ALA A 243 -50.97 2.92 -13.42
C ALA A 243 -51.56 2.03 -14.54
N LEU A 244 -51.37 0.71 -14.45
CA LEU A 244 -51.92 -0.24 -15.43
C LEU A 244 -53.44 -0.33 -15.34
N PRO A 245 -54.17 -0.66 -16.46
CA PRO A 245 -55.57 -1.06 -16.40
C PRO A 245 -55.79 -2.22 -15.44
N LYS A 246 -56.89 -2.19 -14.72
CA LYS A 246 -57.17 -3.14 -13.64
C LYS A 246 -57.05 -4.61 -14.08
N GLU A 247 -57.54 -4.91 -15.27
CA GLU A 247 -57.54 -6.26 -15.84
C GLU A 247 -56.09 -6.73 -16.07
N LEU A 248 -55.25 -5.90 -16.62
CA LEU A 248 -53.84 -6.17 -16.88
C LEU A 248 -53.04 -6.32 -15.58
N PHE A 249 -53.33 -5.46 -14.59
CA PHE A 249 -52.72 -5.56 -13.26
C PHE A 249 -53.03 -6.89 -12.60
N LEU A 250 -54.31 -7.34 -12.65
CA LEU A 250 -54.73 -8.61 -12.05
C LEU A 250 -54.10 -9.84 -12.74
N ILE A 251 -53.93 -9.79 -14.06
CA ILE A 251 -53.24 -10.87 -14.81
C ILE A 251 -51.77 -10.92 -14.37
N LYS A 252 -51.03 -9.82 -14.39
CA LYS A 252 -49.66 -9.75 -13.98
C LYS A 252 -49.44 -10.14 -12.50
N TYR A 253 -50.38 -9.76 -11.61
CA TYR A 253 -50.38 -10.18 -10.22
C TYR A 253 -50.52 -11.70 -10.06
N ALA A 254 -51.46 -12.31 -10.81
CA ALA A 254 -51.67 -13.75 -10.77
C ALA A 254 -50.47 -14.55 -11.33
N GLU A 255 -49.84 -14.03 -12.37
CA GLU A 255 -48.68 -14.60 -13.02
C GLU A 255 -47.36 -14.29 -12.28
N LYS A 256 -47.38 -13.48 -11.23
CA LYS A 256 -46.19 -12.98 -10.49
C LYS A 256 -45.23 -12.20 -11.36
N ASP A 257 -45.73 -11.42 -12.31
CA ASP A 257 -44.99 -10.67 -13.33
C ASP A 257 -45.05 -9.16 -13.12
N LEU A 258 -45.48 -8.72 -11.93
CA LEU A 258 -45.42 -7.31 -11.56
C LEU A 258 -43.98 -6.88 -11.30
N LEU A 259 -43.61 -5.70 -11.75
CA LEU A 259 -42.31 -5.11 -11.49
C LEU A 259 -42.26 -4.59 -10.05
N LEU A 260 -41.34 -5.11 -9.29
CA LEU A 260 -41.14 -4.81 -7.87
C LEU A 260 -39.79 -4.14 -7.64
N TYR A 261 -39.72 -3.27 -6.66
CA TYR A 261 -38.46 -2.77 -6.16
C TYR A 261 -37.69 -3.89 -5.44
N ARG A 262 -36.52 -4.24 -5.97
CA ARG A 262 -35.59 -5.12 -5.26
C ARG A 262 -34.84 -4.30 -4.22
N LYS A 263 -35.24 -4.45 -2.97
CA LYS A 263 -34.58 -3.83 -1.82
C LYS A 263 -33.67 -4.84 -1.15
N VAL A 264 -32.46 -4.45 -0.86
CA VAL A 264 -31.45 -5.31 -0.19
C VAL A 264 -30.89 -4.59 1.02
N VAL A 265 -30.63 -5.34 2.07
CA VAL A 265 -29.83 -4.88 3.20
C VAL A 265 -28.46 -5.47 3.04
N SER A 266 -27.44 -4.63 2.92
CA SER A 266 -26.09 -5.06 3.21
C SER A 266 -26.06 -5.44 4.69
N ARG A 267 -25.64 -6.68 5.03
CA ARG A 267 -25.40 -7.04 6.43
C ARG A 267 -24.48 -5.99 7.04
N ASP A 268 -24.96 -5.29 8.06
CA ASP A 268 -24.15 -4.32 8.78
C ASP A 268 -23.19 -5.11 9.69
N TYR A 269 -22.10 -5.54 9.09
CA TYR A 269 -21.04 -6.26 9.79
C TYR A 269 -20.35 -5.34 10.80
N GLY A 270 -19.99 -5.90 11.94
CA GLY A 270 -19.15 -5.26 12.93
C GLY A 270 -17.70 -5.11 12.45
N LYS A 271 -16.80 -5.03 13.38
CA LYS A 271 -15.37 -4.85 13.12
C LYS A 271 -14.73 -6.08 12.49
N PHE A 272 -13.68 -5.85 11.74
CA PHE A 272 -12.79 -6.86 11.23
C PHE A 272 -11.46 -6.73 11.97
N TYR A 273 -11.20 -7.64 12.90
CA TYR A 273 -10.09 -7.54 13.84
C TYR A 273 -9.05 -8.63 13.56
N ILE A 274 -7.82 -8.25 13.29
CA ILE A 274 -6.73 -9.18 13.01
C ILE A 274 -5.76 -9.21 14.18
N LEU A 275 -5.50 -10.40 14.68
CA LEU A 275 -4.47 -10.70 15.68
C LEU A 275 -3.30 -11.40 14.99
N LEU A 276 -2.14 -10.79 15.00
CA LEU A 276 -0.91 -11.31 14.41
C LEU A 276 0.06 -11.70 15.51
N ASP A 277 0.38 -12.97 15.56
CA ASP A 277 1.46 -13.47 16.40
C ASP A 277 2.81 -12.98 15.88
N LYS A 278 3.63 -12.42 16.78
CA LYS A 278 5.00 -12.04 16.50
C LYS A 278 6.01 -12.77 17.38
N SER A 279 5.63 -13.90 17.96
CA SER A 279 6.53 -14.76 18.75
C SER A 279 7.79 -15.15 17.98
N GLY A 280 8.82 -15.60 18.70
CA GLY A 280 10.09 -15.97 18.09
C GLY A 280 9.97 -17.07 17.04
N SER A 281 9.02 -18.00 17.18
CA SER A 281 8.75 -19.10 16.24
C SER A 281 8.18 -18.62 14.88
N MET A 282 7.59 -17.43 14.86
CA MET A 282 7.06 -16.78 13.64
C MET A 282 8.14 -16.18 12.75
N MET A 283 9.42 -16.24 13.12
CA MET A 283 10.53 -15.61 12.38
C MET A 283 10.63 -16.12 10.92
N GLY A 284 11.08 -15.25 10.02
CA GLY A 284 11.33 -15.57 8.60
C GLY A 284 10.09 -15.42 7.72
N LEU A 285 9.80 -16.41 6.89
CA LEU A 285 8.71 -16.36 5.92
C LEU A 285 7.31 -16.31 6.58
N LYS A 286 7.15 -16.93 7.75
CA LYS A 286 5.87 -16.98 8.46
C LYS A 286 5.34 -15.58 8.78
N ILE A 287 6.15 -14.73 9.39
CA ILE A 287 5.74 -13.36 9.75
C ILE A 287 5.53 -12.47 8.51
N ILE A 288 6.32 -12.66 7.45
CA ILE A 288 6.16 -11.92 6.20
C ILE A 288 4.84 -12.29 5.53
N TRP A 289 4.55 -13.59 5.44
CA TRP A 289 3.29 -14.09 4.90
C TRP A 289 2.09 -13.60 5.72
N ALA A 290 2.13 -13.70 7.04
CA ALA A 290 1.09 -13.22 7.93
C ALA A 290 0.80 -11.72 7.75
N LYS A 291 1.82 -10.88 7.60
CA LYS A 291 1.70 -9.45 7.32
C LYS A 291 1.08 -9.17 5.95
N ALA A 292 1.47 -9.91 4.91
CA ALA A 292 0.90 -9.77 3.57
C ALA A 292 -0.58 -10.18 3.56
N VAL A 293 -0.94 -11.27 4.25
CA VAL A 293 -2.34 -11.70 4.44
C VAL A 293 -3.14 -10.64 5.20
N ALA A 294 -2.58 -10.05 6.27
CA ALA A 294 -3.24 -8.97 7.00
C ALA A 294 -3.52 -7.75 6.12
N LEU A 295 -2.59 -7.42 5.20
CA LEU A 295 -2.78 -6.33 4.24
C LEU A 295 -3.88 -6.66 3.21
N ALA A 296 -3.94 -7.90 2.72
CA ALA A 296 -5.01 -8.38 1.85
C ALA A 296 -6.38 -8.37 2.56
N LEU A 297 -6.41 -8.74 3.85
CA LEU A 297 -7.61 -8.67 4.69
C LEU A 297 -8.05 -7.22 4.94
N ALA A 298 -7.09 -6.29 5.06
CA ALA A 298 -7.40 -4.86 5.14
C ALA A 298 -8.08 -4.36 3.86
N GLN A 299 -7.58 -4.72 2.68
CA GLN A 299 -8.23 -4.40 1.40
C GLN A 299 -9.66 -4.95 1.34
N ARG A 300 -9.87 -6.18 1.82
CA ARG A 300 -11.19 -6.78 1.91
C ARG A 300 -12.10 -5.98 2.84
N ALA A 301 -11.64 -5.63 4.04
CA ALA A 301 -12.43 -4.86 5.01
C ALA A 301 -12.93 -3.53 4.43
N VAL A 302 -12.07 -2.86 3.65
CA VAL A 302 -12.42 -1.63 2.94
C VAL A 302 -13.52 -1.85 1.90
N ARG A 303 -13.38 -2.88 1.07
CA ARG A 303 -14.41 -3.25 0.06
C ARG A 303 -15.75 -3.59 0.72
N GLU A 304 -15.72 -4.22 1.91
CA GLU A 304 -16.90 -4.54 2.72
C GLU A 304 -17.40 -3.34 3.56
N ARG A 305 -16.72 -2.18 3.49
CA ARG A 305 -17.00 -0.97 4.29
C ARG A 305 -17.02 -1.25 5.80
N ARG A 306 -16.12 -2.09 6.27
CA ARG A 306 -15.94 -2.45 7.67
C ARG A 306 -14.79 -1.67 8.30
N GLU A 307 -14.88 -1.40 9.60
CA GLU A 307 -13.74 -0.94 10.37
C GLU A 307 -12.73 -2.06 10.53
N PHE A 308 -11.46 -1.77 10.30
CA PHE A 308 -10.38 -2.74 10.35
C PHE A 308 -9.42 -2.42 11.48
N TYR A 309 -9.08 -3.45 12.25
CA TYR A 309 -8.09 -3.39 13.30
C TYR A 309 -7.02 -4.44 13.06
N VAL A 310 -5.76 -4.09 13.24
CA VAL A 310 -4.67 -5.05 13.30
C VAL A 310 -3.83 -4.81 14.54
N ARG A 311 -3.60 -5.88 15.28
CA ARG A 311 -2.83 -5.90 16.52
C ARG A 311 -1.80 -7.02 16.46
N PHE A 312 -0.55 -6.71 16.75
CA PHE A 312 0.45 -7.72 17.05
C PHE A 312 0.38 -8.12 18.52
N PHE A 313 0.74 -9.36 18.80
CA PHE A 313 0.89 -9.87 20.15
C PHE A 313 2.06 -10.85 20.24
N ASP A 314 2.61 -10.96 21.42
CA ASP A 314 3.51 -12.00 21.91
C ASP A 314 2.99 -12.44 23.31
N SER A 315 3.79 -12.39 24.35
CA SER A 315 3.32 -12.53 25.75
C SER A 315 2.41 -11.39 26.19
N ILE A 316 2.41 -10.27 25.45
CA ILE A 316 1.54 -9.10 25.67
C ILE A 316 0.93 -8.62 24.35
N PRO A 317 -0.31 -8.12 24.35
CA PRO A 317 -0.90 -7.47 23.19
C PRO A 317 -0.36 -6.04 23.02
N TYR A 318 0.08 -5.69 21.80
CA TYR A 318 0.55 -4.35 21.43
C TYR A 318 -0.61 -3.42 21.05
N PRO A 319 -0.41 -2.09 21.03
CA PRO A 319 -1.44 -1.16 20.54
C PRO A 319 -1.88 -1.50 19.12
N PRO A 320 -3.20 -1.51 18.83
CA PRO A 320 -3.69 -1.79 17.49
C PRO A 320 -3.54 -0.59 16.58
N ILE A 321 -3.41 -0.84 15.29
CA ILE A 321 -3.75 0.14 14.26
C ILE A 321 -5.21 -0.02 13.89
N HIS A 322 -5.90 1.12 13.81
CA HIS A 322 -7.29 1.24 13.40
C HIS A 322 -7.38 1.93 12.04
N ILE A 323 -8.11 1.32 11.13
CA ILE A 323 -8.47 1.88 9.84
C ILE A 323 -9.98 2.05 9.80
N SER A 324 -10.42 3.29 9.61
CA SER A 324 -11.83 3.63 9.55
C SER A 324 -12.46 3.18 8.23
N ARG A 325 -13.81 3.20 8.17
CA ARG A 325 -14.56 2.89 6.94
C ARG A 325 -14.26 3.86 5.80
N ARG A 326 -13.86 5.10 6.12
CA ARG A 326 -13.38 6.11 5.17
C ARG A 326 -11.86 6.14 5.25
N ILE A 327 -11.21 5.54 4.29
CA ILE A 327 -9.76 5.44 4.23
C ILE A 327 -9.17 6.66 3.55
N HIS A 328 -8.09 7.18 4.14
CA HIS A 328 -7.19 8.14 3.53
C HIS A 328 -5.88 7.44 3.12
N GLY A 329 -5.20 7.97 2.11
CA GLY A 329 -3.89 7.42 1.68
C GLY A 329 -2.88 7.33 2.83
N ARG A 330 -2.91 8.27 3.77
CA ARG A 330 -2.09 8.27 4.99
C ARG A 330 -2.32 7.05 5.88
N ASP A 331 -3.55 6.52 5.94
CA ASP A 331 -3.86 5.36 6.79
C ASP A 331 -3.22 4.08 6.24
N VAL A 332 -3.16 3.95 4.91
CA VAL A 332 -2.48 2.83 4.24
C VAL A 332 -0.97 2.88 4.50
N ILE A 333 -0.38 4.07 4.40
CA ILE A 333 1.04 4.28 4.68
C ILE A 333 1.35 3.92 6.14
N LYS A 334 0.55 4.40 7.11
CA LYS A 334 0.70 4.04 8.54
C LYS A 334 0.56 2.53 8.78
N LEU A 335 -0.38 1.87 8.06
CA LEU A 335 -0.51 0.42 8.16
C LEU A 335 0.75 -0.29 7.66
N LEU A 336 1.30 0.12 6.52
CA LEU A 336 2.54 -0.44 5.98
C LEU A 336 3.72 -0.21 6.94
N GLU A 337 3.85 0.98 7.50
CA GLU A 337 4.89 1.29 8.50
C GLU A 337 4.77 0.38 9.72
N TYR A 338 3.56 0.24 10.25
CA TYR A 338 3.30 -0.62 11.41
C TYR A 338 3.68 -2.08 11.12
N LEU A 339 3.23 -2.60 9.97
CA LEU A 339 3.56 -3.97 9.56
C LEU A 339 5.07 -4.15 9.33
N ALA A 340 5.76 -3.17 8.74
CA ALA A 340 7.19 -3.24 8.46
C ALA A 340 8.06 -3.13 9.71
N ARG A 341 7.64 -2.31 10.69
CA ARG A 341 8.41 -2.00 11.90
C ARG A 341 8.52 -3.18 12.86
N ILE A 342 7.48 -4.00 12.95
CA ILE A 342 7.41 -5.11 13.91
C ILE A 342 8.26 -6.28 13.41
N ARG A 343 9.13 -6.79 14.27
CA ARG A 343 9.92 -8.00 14.05
C ARG A 343 9.44 -9.12 14.95
N ALA A 344 9.56 -10.37 14.48
CA ALA A 344 9.24 -11.54 15.28
C ALA A 344 10.22 -11.65 16.45
N ASN A 345 9.69 -11.69 17.67
CA ASN A 345 10.42 -11.88 18.92
C ASN A 345 9.42 -12.06 20.07
N GLY A 346 9.83 -12.72 21.14
CA GLY A 346 9.05 -12.90 22.37
C GLY A 346 8.39 -14.27 22.49
N GLY A 347 7.58 -14.44 23.54
CA GLY A 347 6.76 -15.62 23.80
C GLY A 347 5.38 -15.53 23.13
N THR A 348 4.37 -16.28 23.67
CA THR A 348 3.01 -16.30 23.11
C THR A 348 1.99 -16.37 24.24
N ASP A 349 1.00 -15.49 24.26
CA ASP A 349 -0.20 -15.56 25.13
C ASP A 349 -1.45 -15.29 24.28
N ILE A 350 -1.98 -16.37 23.71
CA ILE A 350 -3.15 -16.34 22.81
C ILE A 350 -4.41 -15.90 23.55
N THR A 351 -4.61 -16.42 24.78
CA THR A 351 -5.77 -16.09 25.59
C THR A 351 -5.90 -14.60 25.81
N ARG A 352 -4.83 -13.98 26.27
CA ARG A 352 -4.77 -12.55 26.54
C ARG A 352 -4.98 -11.72 25.28
N ALA A 353 -4.41 -12.14 24.16
CA ALA A 353 -4.57 -11.47 22.87
C ALA A 353 -6.04 -11.43 22.43
N ILE A 354 -6.73 -12.59 22.49
CA ILE A 354 -8.15 -12.68 22.10
C ILE A 354 -9.03 -11.87 23.05
N LEU A 355 -8.83 -11.96 24.35
CA LEU A 355 -9.63 -11.21 25.32
C LEU A 355 -9.46 -9.71 25.17
N THR A 356 -8.24 -9.24 24.88
CA THR A 356 -7.99 -7.82 24.58
C THR A 356 -8.73 -7.36 23.31
N ALA A 357 -8.75 -8.17 22.25
CA ALA A 357 -9.53 -7.85 21.07
C ALA A 357 -11.05 -7.83 21.34
N VAL A 358 -11.53 -8.73 22.18
CA VAL A 358 -12.92 -8.76 22.64
C VAL A 358 -13.27 -7.46 23.38
N ASP A 359 -12.42 -7.00 24.31
CA ASP A 359 -12.64 -5.77 25.07
C ASP A 359 -12.66 -4.53 24.16
N ASP A 360 -11.77 -4.46 23.17
CA ASP A 360 -11.78 -3.39 22.16
C ASP A 360 -13.08 -3.40 21.33
N ILE A 361 -13.60 -4.56 21.00
CA ILE A 361 -14.86 -4.68 20.26
C ILE A 361 -16.03 -4.24 21.13
N VAL A 362 -16.12 -4.73 22.35
CA VAL A 362 -17.22 -4.41 23.31
C VAL A 362 -17.28 -2.92 23.58
N SER A 363 -16.14 -2.26 23.77
CA SER A 363 -16.09 -0.84 24.09
C SER A 363 -16.53 0.08 22.96
N THR A 364 -16.53 -0.41 21.70
CA THR A 364 -16.64 0.46 20.53
C THR A 364 -17.66 -0.02 19.47
N THR A 365 -18.27 -1.20 19.64
CA THR A 365 -19.20 -1.78 18.65
C THR A 365 -20.58 -2.03 19.27
N PRO A 366 -21.68 -1.63 18.60
CA PRO A 366 -23.01 -1.99 19.03
C PRO A 366 -23.18 -3.53 19.01
N LYS A 367 -23.82 -4.09 20.06
CA LYS A 367 -24.05 -5.54 20.20
C LYS A 367 -24.84 -6.17 19.06
N SER A 368 -25.56 -5.37 18.27
CA SER A 368 -26.34 -5.84 17.10
C SER A 368 -25.48 -6.28 15.92
N ARG A 369 -24.19 -5.89 15.90
CA ARG A 369 -23.28 -6.18 14.78
C ARG A 369 -22.36 -7.34 15.12
N ILE A 370 -22.19 -8.25 14.16
CA ILE A 370 -21.29 -9.39 14.29
C ILE A 370 -19.91 -8.98 13.84
N SER A 371 -18.93 -9.04 14.74
CA SER A 371 -17.52 -8.78 14.45
C SER A 371 -16.77 -10.08 14.16
N ASP A 372 -15.76 -10.03 13.29
CA ASP A 372 -14.90 -11.18 13.01
C ASP A 372 -13.49 -10.90 13.54
N ILE A 373 -12.97 -11.85 14.33
CA ILE A 373 -11.59 -11.86 14.81
C ILE A 373 -10.84 -12.93 14.02
N ILE A 374 -9.78 -12.55 13.31
CA ILE A 374 -8.90 -13.49 12.63
C ILE A 374 -7.59 -13.56 13.39
N LEU A 375 -7.29 -14.72 13.94
CA LEU A 375 -6.03 -15.01 14.63
C LEU A 375 -5.09 -15.73 13.67
N ILE A 376 -3.87 -15.21 13.50
CA ILE A 376 -2.80 -15.85 12.73
C ILE A 376 -1.64 -16.12 13.68
N THR A 377 -1.33 -17.39 13.94
CA THR A 377 -0.32 -17.85 14.90
C THR A 377 0.28 -19.18 14.47
N ASP A 378 1.47 -19.48 14.94
CA ASP A 378 2.06 -20.82 14.92
C ASP A 378 2.19 -21.42 16.34
N GLY A 379 1.64 -20.70 17.35
CA GLY A 379 1.74 -21.05 18.76
C GLY A 379 0.79 -22.18 19.16
N GLU A 380 1.34 -23.14 19.88
CA GLU A 380 0.58 -24.26 20.49
C GLU A 380 0.26 -23.98 21.98
N ASP A 381 0.21 -22.71 22.37
CA ASP A 381 -0.09 -22.30 23.73
C ASP A 381 -1.50 -22.73 24.18
N ARG A 382 -1.66 -23.07 25.46
CA ARG A 382 -2.95 -23.43 26.02
C ARG A 382 -3.88 -22.24 26.07
N VAL A 383 -5.12 -22.44 25.63
CA VAL A 383 -6.12 -21.37 25.61
C VAL A 383 -7.20 -21.62 26.67
N ALA A 384 -7.53 -20.60 27.43
CA ALA A 384 -8.63 -20.64 28.41
C ALA A 384 -9.99 -20.65 27.69
N VAL A 385 -10.39 -21.81 27.17
CA VAL A 385 -11.55 -22.04 26.29
C VAL A 385 -12.81 -21.38 26.80
N ASP A 386 -13.16 -21.59 28.09
CA ASP A 386 -14.42 -21.08 28.68
C ASP A 386 -14.41 -19.54 28.78
N MET A 387 -13.26 -18.94 29.12
CA MET A 387 -13.13 -17.50 29.19
C MET A 387 -13.26 -16.86 27.81
N VAL A 388 -12.61 -17.44 26.82
CA VAL A 388 -12.67 -16.97 25.44
C VAL A 388 -14.07 -17.11 24.87
N LYS A 389 -14.75 -18.25 25.04
CA LYS A 389 -16.14 -18.45 24.60
C LYS A 389 -17.09 -17.40 25.20
N LYS A 390 -17.00 -17.16 26.50
CA LYS A 390 -17.79 -16.13 27.18
C LYS A 390 -17.48 -14.72 26.64
N GLY A 391 -16.21 -14.44 26.40
CA GLY A 391 -15.78 -13.17 25.82
C GLY A 391 -16.33 -12.95 24.42
N LEU A 392 -16.18 -13.93 23.53
CA LEU A 392 -16.70 -13.88 22.15
C LEU A 392 -18.23 -13.68 22.11
N ALA A 393 -18.96 -14.40 22.97
CA ALA A 393 -20.41 -14.22 23.10
C ALA A 393 -20.78 -12.81 23.58
N ARG A 394 -20.06 -12.26 24.56
CA ARG A 394 -20.24 -10.88 25.07
C ARG A 394 -20.04 -9.82 23.98
N ALA A 395 -19.05 -10.02 23.12
CA ALA A 395 -18.72 -9.11 22.02
C ALA A 395 -19.54 -9.34 20.74
N ASN A 396 -20.39 -10.39 20.69
CA ASN A 396 -21.01 -10.87 19.47
C ASN A 396 -19.96 -11.03 18.35
N ALA A 397 -18.85 -11.69 18.67
CA ALA A 397 -17.72 -11.86 17.78
C ALA A 397 -17.48 -13.33 17.44
N ARG A 398 -17.01 -13.57 16.23
CA ARG A 398 -16.62 -14.90 15.72
C ARG A 398 -15.11 -14.95 15.65
N LEU A 399 -14.55 -16.08 16.07
CA LEU A 399 -13.12 -16.34 15.96
C LEU A 399 -12.84 -17.22 14.74
N HIS A 400 -11.91 -16.79 13.91
CA HIS A 400 -11.37 -17.57 12.80
C HIS A 400 -9.87 -17.74 13.05
N THR A 401 -9.40 -18.98 13.12
CA THR A 401 -7.99 -19.26 13.40
C THR A 401 -7.27 -19.79 12.17
N VAL A 402 -6.12 -19.20 11.91
CA VAL A 402 -5.15 -19.63 10.91
C VAL A 402 -3.89 -20.08 11.64
N MET A 403 -3.70 -21.39 11.71
CA MET A 403 -2.49 -21.99 12.27
C MET A 403 -1.41 -22.11 11.19
N ILE A 404 -0.21 -21.68 11.49
CA ILE A 404 0.95 -21.82 10.60
C ILE A 404 1.79 -22.99 11.09
N HIS A 405 1.81 -24.09 10.34
CA HIS A 405 2.57 -25.32 10.61
C HIS A 405 2.25 -26.03 11.95
N GLY A 406 1.26 -25.61 12.69
CA GLY A 406 0.91 -26.16 14.00
C GLY A 406 -0.49 -26.73 14.06
N ASN A 407 -0.86 -27.25 15.23
CA ASN A 407 -2.23 -27.65 15.56
C ASN A 407 -2.52 -27.29 17.02
N ASN A 408 -3.63 -26.62 17.24
CA ASN A 408 -4.07 -26.24 18.58
C ASN A 408 -5.52 -26.69 18.79
N PRO A 409 -5.75 -27.76 19.59
CA PRO A 409 -7.08 -28.32 19.81
C PRO A 409 -8.02 -27.34 20.53
N ASP A 410 -7.49 -26.50 21.43
CA ASP A 410 -8.28 -25.49 22.15
C ASP A 410 -8.83 -24.43 21.18
N LEU A 411 -7.98 -23.93 20.29
CA LEU A 411 -8.39 -22.99 19.25
C LEU A 411 -9.37 -23.60 18.27
N ARG A 412 -9.18 -24.89 17.92
CA ARG A 412 -10.11 -25.60 17.04
C ARG A 412 -11.51 -25.73 17.67
N ALA A 413 -11.60 -25.88 18.99
CA ALA A 413 -12.87 -26.03 19.72
C ALA A 413 -13.66 -24.72 19.86
N ILE A 414 -12.99 -23.56 19.73
CA ILE A 414 -13.59 -22.23 19.92
C ILE A 414 -13.75 -21.42 18.63
N SER A 415 -13.09 -21.83 17.55
CA SER A 415 -13.11 -21.11 16.27
C SER A 415 -14.31 -21.53 15.42
N GLU A 416 -14.97 -20.56 14.79
CA GLU A 416 -15.99 -20.83 13.76
C GLU A 416 -15.36 -21.46 12.51
N SER A 417 -14.15 -21.00 12.16
CA SER A 417 -13.35 -21.58 11.09
C SER A 417 -11.93 -21.79 11.59
N TYR A 418 -11.39 -22.96 11.37
CA TYR A 418 -10.04 -23.33 11.73
C TYR A 418 -9.30 -23.84 10.49
N MET A 419 -8.20 -23.21 10.14
CA MET A 419 -7.40 -23.54 8.97
C MET A 419 -5.94 -23.71 9.35
N VAL A 420 -5.28 -24.70 8.75
CA VAL A 420 -3.84 -24.91 8.89
C VAL A 420 -3.17 -24.52 7.58
N ALA A 421 -2.26 -23.56 7.64
CA ALA A 421 -1.41 -23.15 6.54
C ALA A 421 -0.04 -23.82 6.66
N THR A 422 0.33 -24.61 5.66
CA THR A 422 1.57 -25.41 5.66
C THR A 422 2.54 -24.98 4.57
N LYS A 423 2.05 -24.52 3.42
CA LYS A 423 2.87 -24.14 2.28
C LYS A 423 3.15 -22.64 2.23
N LEU A 424 2.35 -21.84 2.97
CA LEU A 424 2.38 -20.39 2.96
C LEU A 424 2.29 -19.81 1.54
N ASP A 425 1.55 -20.53 0.68
CA ASP A 425 1.39 -20.19 -0.71
C ASP A 425 0.18 -19.24 -0.94
N LYS A 426 0.00 -18.87 -2.20
CA LYS A 426 -1.10 -18.05 -2.68
C LYS A 426 -2.49 -18.66 -2.39
N GLN A 427 -2.63 -19.96 -2.56
CA GLN A 427 -3.93 -20.64 -2.40
C GLN A 427 -4.38 -20.62 -0.93
N GLU A 428 -3.44 -20.86 -0.01
CA GLU A 428 -3.71 -20.77 1.43
C GLU A 428 -4.04 -19.35 1.84
N ALA A 429 -3.31 -18.34 1.34
CA ALA A 429 -3.60 -16.94 1.60
C ALA A 429 -5.01 -16.53 1.11
N LEU A 430 -5.42 -16.97 -0.08
CA LEU A 430 -6.76 -16.73 -0.61
C LEU A 430 -7.85 -17.35 0.25
N LYS A 431 -7.65 -18.59 0.72
CA LYS A 431 -8.59 -19.24 1.66
C LYS A 431 -8.75 -18.41 2.93
N VAL A 432 -7.64 -17.86 3.47
CA VAL A 432 -7.69 -16.96 4.64
C VAL A 432 -8.47 -15.69 4.33
N VAL A 433 -8.21 -15.07 3.18
CA VAL A 433 -8.92 -13.85 2.78
C VAL A 433 -10.43 -14.11 2.60
N MET A 434 -10.85 -15.34 2.32
CA MET A 434 -12.27 -15.71 2.21
C MET A 434 -12.92 -16.12 3.54
N LEU A 435 -12.18 -16.28 4.64
CA LEU A 435 -12.74 -16.62 5.94
C LEU A 435 -13.78 -15.59 6.39
N GLY A 436 -14.83 -16.06 7.07
CA GLY A 436 -15.90 -15.18 7.58
C GLY A 436 -16.90 -14.69 6.52
N GLN A 437 -16.74 -15.05 5.25
CA GLN A 437 -17.82 -14.88 4.25
C GLN A 437 -18.84 -15.99 4.48
N GLY A 438 -19.83 -15.77 5.33
CA GLY A 438 -20.85 -16.77 5.67
C GLY A 438 -21.44 -17.50 4.46
N GLY A 439 -20.96 -18.70 4.20
CA GLY A 439 -21.39 -19.58 3.15
C GLY A 439 -20.48 -20.81 3.16
N SER A 440 -21.03 -21.95 3.53
CA SER A 440 -20.43 -23.27 3.42
C SER A 440 -19.38 -23.36 2.32
N THR A 441 -18.16 -23.71 2.73
CA THR A 441 -17.17 -24.33 1.84
C THR A 441 -17.81 -25.43 1.00
N PRO A 442 -17.48 -25.51 -0.31
CA PRO A 442 -17.88 -26.63 -1.13
C PRO A 442 -17.28 -27.95 -0.61
#